data_1516534d06915dd66d6f33aeef8a69ab
#
_entry.id   1516534d06915dd66d6f33aeef8a69ab
#
_cell.length_a   1.000
_cell.length_b   1.000
_cell.length_c   1.000
_cell.angle_alpha   90.00
_cell.angle_beta   90.00
_cell.angle_gamma   90.00
#
_symmetry.space_group_name_H-M   'P 1'
#
loop_
_entity.id
_entity.type
_entity.pdbx_description
1 polymer ?
#
loop_
_entity_poly.entity_id
_entity_poly.type
_entity_poly.pdbx_seq_one_letter_code
_entity_poly.pdbx_strand_id
1 'polypeptide(L)'
;TRTLKVAEMARQAGLICTPHSANLSMVTVFTLHLMGALENAGPYVEFSIEGADYYPWQYDIFEPALVAVDGKVQIPDAPGWGVEINPVFLEKTKHQISSLS
;
A
#
# COMPACT_ATOMS: atom_id res chain seq x y z
N THR A 1 8.65 -10.92 -0.89
CA THR A 1 9.26 -12.17 -1.40
C THR A 1 8.23 -13.29 -1.57
N ARG A 2 7.39 -13.57 -0.56
CA ARG A 2 6.36 -14.63 -0.68
C ARG A 2 5.30 -14.28 -1.72
N THR A 3 4.82 -13.04 -1.74
CA THR A 3 3.82 -12.56 -2.69
C THR A 3 4.31 -12.69 -4.14
N LEU A 4 5.57 -12.38 -4.42
CA LEU A 4 6.15 -12.56 -5.76
C LEU A 4 6.14 -14.04 -6.20
N LYS A 5 6.42 -14.98 -5.28
CA LYS A 5 6.33 -16.41 -5.57
C LYS A 5 4.91 -16.86 -5.90
N VAL A 6 3.94 -16.36 -5.12
CA VAL A 6 2.51 -16.65 -5.36
C VAL A 6 2.06 -16.05 -6.70
N ALA A 7 2.45 -14.80 -7.00
CA ALA A 7 2.14 -14.17 -8.28
C ALA A 7 2.71 -14.95 -9.47
N GLU A 8 3.96 -15.44 -9.35
CA GLU A 8 4.56 -16.27 -10.39
C GLU A 8 3.83 -17.62 -10.57
N MET A 9 3.46 -18.29 -9.48
CA MET A 9 2.64 -19.51 -9.54
C MET A 9 1.28 -19.25 -10.21
N ALA A 10 0.63 -18.15 -9.87
CA ALA A 10 -0.62 -17.72 -10.50
C ALA A 10 -0.41 -17.46 -12.00
N ARG A 11 0.66 -16.76 -12.38
CA ARG A 11 1.01 -16.49 -13.78
C ARG A 11 1.20 -17.78 -14.58
N GLN A 12 1.93 -18.75 -14.04
CA GLN A 12 2.12 -20.07 -14.67
C GLN A 12 0.81 -20.83 -14.86
N ALA A 13 -0.16 -20.61 -13.97
CA ALA A 13 -1.51 -21.17 -14.05
C ALA A 13 -2.49 -20.33 -14.92
N GLY A 14 -2.03 -19.24 -15.54
CA GLY A 14 -2.86 -18.34 -16.32
C GLY A 14 -3.85 -17.51 -15.49
N LEU A 15 -3.54 -17.30 -14.20
CA LEU A 15 -4.38 -16.56 -13.26
C LEU A 15 -3.81 -15.17 -12.98
N ILE A 16 -4.69 -14.20 -12.74
CA ILE A 16 -4.31 -12.88 -12.23
C ILE A 16 -3.99 -12.95 -10.72
N CYS A 17 -3.18 -12.00 -10.26
CA CYS A 17 -2.83 -11.86 -8.86
C CYS A 17 -3.23 -10.46 -8.37
N THR A 18 -4.09 -10.42 -7.34
CA THR A 18 -4.53 -9.18 -6.70
C THR A 18 -4.30 -9.31 -5.19
N PRO A 19 -3.17 -8.83 -4.66
CA PRO A 19 -2.88 -8.90 -3.24
C PRO A 19 -3.87 -8.08 -2.41
N HIS A 20 -4.27 -8.63 -1.26
CA HIS A 20 -5.10 -7.94 -0.29
C HIS A 20 -4.34 -6.81 0.40
N SER A 21 -4.97 -5.63 0.53
CA SER A 21 -4.44 -4.47 1.25
C SER A 21 -5.57 -3.52 1.65
N ALA A 22 -6.17 -3.76 2.82
CA ALA A 22 -7.39 -3.07 3.26
C ALA A 22 -7.15 -1.80 4.09
N ASN A 23 -5.92 -1.44 4.43
CA ASN A 23 -5.63 -0.28 5.26
C ASN A 23 -4.64 0.68 4.60
N LEU A 24 -4.76 1.96 4.89
CA LEU A 24 -3.85 3.00 4.41
C LEU A 24 -2.58 3.03 5.27
N SER A 25 -1.73 2.02 5.10
CA SER A 25 -0.44 1.89 5.79
C SER A 25 0.69 1.69 4.78
N MET A 26 1.91 1.48 5.26
CA MET A 26 3.04 1.09 4.39
C MET A 26 2.75 -0.19 3.58
N VAL A 27 1.87 -1.06 4.07
CA VAL A 27 1.45 -2.25 3.29
C VAL A 27 0.70 -1.84 2.01
N THR A 28 -0.11 -0.78 2.06
CA THR A 28 -0.76 -0.22 0.85
C THR A 28 0.27 0.31 -0.14
N VAL A 29 1.28 1.06 0.33
CA VAL A 29 2.37 1.54 -0.53
C VAL A 29 3.10 0.37 -1.19
N PHE A 30 3.48 -0.65 -0.42
CA PHE A 30 4.13 -1.85 -0.95
C PHE A 30 3.27 -2.60 -1.96
N THR A 31 1.96 -2.69 -1.71
CA THR A 31 1.01 -3.34 -2.61
C THR A 31 0.85 -2.57 -3.92
N LEU A 32 0.79 -1.23 -3.89
CA LEU A 32 0.74 -0.41 -5.09
C LEU A 32 1.98 -0.64 -5.99
N HIS A 33 3.17 -0.59 -5.41
CA HIS A 33 4.40 -0.87 -6.16
C HIS A 33 4.45 -2.31 -6.69
N LEU A 34 4.00 -3.27 -5.89
CA LEU A 34 3.94 -4.67 -6.31
C LEU A 34 2.97 -4.83 -7.49
N MET A 35 1.78 -4.24 -7.42
CA MET A 35 0.80 -4.27 -8.51
C MET A 35 1.35 -3.63 -9.79
N GLY A 36 2.11 -2.54 -9.67
CA GLY A 36 2.77 -1.91 -10.83
C GLY A 36 3.88 -2.75 -11.46
N ALA A 37 4.45 -3.71 -10.71
CA ALA A 37 5.56 -4.55 -11.15
C ALA A 37 5.14 -5.95 -11.66
N LEU A 38 3.93 -6.42 -11.32
CA LEU A 38 3.47 -7.74 -11.71
C LEU A 38 2.92 -7.77 -13.13
N GLU A 39 3.40 -8.69 -13.97
CA GLU A 39 2.89 -8.91 -15.33
C GLU A 39 1.42 -9.40 -15.34
N ASN A 40 1.04 -10.16 -14.31
CA ASN A 40 -0.30 -10.72 -14.14
C ASN A 40 -1.09 -10.02 -13.03
N ALA A 41 -0.81 -8.74 -12.76
CA ALA A 41 -1.61 -7.94 -11.84
C ALA A 41 -3.08 -7.90 -12.26
N GLY A 42 -3.98 -7.98 -11.30
CA GLY A 42 -5.40 -7.71 -11.54
C GLY A 42 -5.63 -6.22 -11.88
N PRO A 43 -6.76 -5.88 -12.50
CA PRO A 43 -7.05 -4.49 -12.92
C PRO A 43 -7.42 -3.56 -11.76
N TYR A 44 -7.60 -4.09 -10.56
CA TYR A 44 -8.02 -3.34 -9.38
C TYR A 44 -7.08 -3.62 -8.21
N VAL A 45 -6.94 -2.61 -7.35
CA VAL A 45 -6.28 -2.72 -6.05
C VAL A 45 -7.31 -2.36 -4.97
N GLU A 46 -7.23 -3.04 -3.84
CA GLU A 46 -8.01 -2.67 -2.66
C GLU A 46 -7.43 -1.38 -2.06
N PHE A 47 -8.28 -0.38 -1.87
CA PHE A 47 -7.89 0.92 -1.39
C PHE A 47 -8.99 1.50 -0.49
N SER A 48 -8.65 1.85 0.75
CA SER A 48 -9.57 2.40 1.73
C SER A 48 -10.00 3.82 1.34
N ILE A 49 -11.31 4.05 1.31
CA ILE A 49 -11.92 5.35 1.00
C ILE A 49 -12.95 5.77 2.07
N GLU A 50 -12.95 5.12 3.22
CA GLU A 50 -13.95 5.30 4.27
C GLU A 50 -13.93 6.70 4.89
N GLY A 51 -12.80 7.40 4.78
CA GLY A 51 -12.63 8.76 5.27
C GLY A 51 -12.28 8.86 6.76
N ALA A 52 -12.21 10.10 7.23
CA ALA A 52 -11.69 10.44 8.56
C ALA A 52 -12.53 9.92 9.73
N ASP A 53 -13.80 9.60 9.52
CA ASP A 53 -14.65 9.02 10.57
C ASP A 53 -14.24 7.60 10.94
N TYR A 54 -13.69 6.87 9.97
CA TYR A 54 -13.20 5.50 10.16
C TYR A 54 -11.69 5.45 10.35
N TYR A 55 -10.95 6.17 9.51
CA TYR A 55 -9.49 6.35 9.60
C TYR A 55 -9.16 7.83 9.78
N PRO A 56 -9.11 8.35 11.02
CA PRO A 56 -8.81 9.76 11.28
C PRO A 56 -7.47 10.25 10.73
N TRP A 57 -6.57 9.32 10.47
CA TRP A 57 -5.21 9.56 9.95
C TRP A 57 -5.08 9.36 8.44
N GLN A 58 -6.16 9.07 7.72
CA GLN A 58 -6.12 8.60 6.33
C GLN A 58 -5.25 9.44 5.41
N TYR A 59 -5.26 10.76 5.58
CA TYR A 59 -4.49 11.67 4.73
C TYR A 59 -3.26 12.26 5.42
N ASP A 60 -2.98 11.86 6.67
CA ASP A 60 -1.94 12.44 7.49
C ASP A 60 -0.66 11.58 7.56
N ILE A 61 -0.74 10.30 7.14
CA ILE A 61 0.38 9.35 7.30
C ILE A 61 1.52 9.67 6.35
N PHE A 62 1.20 9.97 5.09
CA PHE A 62 2.18 10.09 4.00
C PHE A 62 2.20 11.48 3.40
N GLU A 63 3.39 11.85 2.90
CA GLU A 63 3.59 13.02 2.06
C GLU A 63 4.34 12.60 0.78
N PRO A 64 3.74 12.80 -0.42
CA PRO A 64 2.34 13.22 -0.62
C PRO A 64 1.32 12.20 -0.10
N ALA A 65 0.13 12.68 0.28
CA ALA A 65 -0.94 11.82 0.72
C ALA A 65 -1.40 10.88 -0.40
N LEU A 66 -1.69 9.63 -0.05
CA LEU A 66 -2.30 8.68 -0.99
C LEU A 66 -3.80 8.97 -1.09
N VAL A 67 -4.26 9.30 -2.28
CA VAL A 67 -5.66 9.62 -2.55
C VAL A 67 -6.16 8.89 -3.80
N ALA A 68 -7.41 8.47 -3.78
CA ALA A 68 -8.08 7.99 -4.99
C ALA A 68 -8.75 9.17 -5.70
N VAL A 69 -8.45 9.35 -6.98
CA VAL A 69 -9.04 10.39 -7.84
C VAL A 69 -9.69 9.69 -9.03
N ASP A 70 -10.94 9.97 -9.27
CA ASP A 70 -11.71 9.36 -10.37
C ASP A 70 -11.60 7.82 -10.42
N GLY A 71 -11.66 7.18 -9.24
CA GLY A 71 -11.57 5.73 -9.10
C GLY A 71 -10.19 5.14 -9.34
N LYS A 72 -9.14 5.97 -9.37
CA LYS A 72 -7.74 5.56 -9.58
C LYS A 72 -6.86 6.05 -8.45
N VAL A 73 -5.86 5.25 -8.09
CA VAL A 73 -4.78 5.65 -7.19
C VAL A 73 -3.47 5.65 -7.98
N GLN A 74 -2.72 6.74 -7.84
CA GLN A 74 -1.41 6.87 -8.45
C GLN A 74 -0.38 6.06 -7.66
N ILE A 75 0.43 5.24 -8.34
CA ILE A 75 1.60 4.62 -7.72
C ILE A 75 2.63 5.73 -7.50
N PRO A 76 3.13 5.94 -6.27
CA PRO A 76 4.16 6.94 -6.01
C PRO A 76 5.44 6.64 -6.81
N ASP A 77 6.06 7.65 -7.41
CA ASP A 77 7.22 7.50 -8.31
C ASP A 77 8.47 8.29 -7.88
N ALA A 78 8.42 8.99 -6.75
CA ALA A 78 9.60 9.65 -6.18
C ALA A 78 10.61 8.61 -5.64
N PRO A 79 11.87 9.01 -5.33
CA PRO A 79 12.88 8.10 -4.81
C PRO A 79 12.43 7.28 -3.59
N GLY A 80 12.96 6.10 -3.44
CA GLY A 80 12.56 5.16 -2.38
C GLY A 80 11.19 4.56 -2.64
N TRP A 81 10.26 4.70 -1.71
CA TRP A 81 8.86 4.27 -1.87
C TRP A 81 7.96 5.35 -2.49
N GLY A 82 8.56 6.48 -2.87
CA GLY A 82 7.83 7.60 -3.46
C GLY A 82 6.95 8.38 -2.49
N VAL A 83 7.02 8.07 -1.21
CA VAL A 83 6.35 8.78 -0.12
C VAL A 83 7.27 8.92 1.07
N GLU A 84 7.08 9.94 1.87
CA GLU A 84 7.68 10.09 3.20
C GLU A 84 6.62 9.90 4.27
N ILE A 85 7.00 9.38 5.44
CA ILE A 85 6.08 9.33 6.58
C ILE A 85 6.08 10.71 7.22
N ASN A 86 4.91 11.30 7.35
CA ASN A 86 4.74 12.63 7.93
C ASN A 86 5.27 12.66 9.38
N PRO A 87 6.28 13.48 9.70
CA PRO A 87 6.86 13.52 11.04
C PRO A 87 5.86 13.98 12.11
N VAL A 88 4.92 14.87 11.77
CA VAL A 88 3.86 15.30 12.68
C VAL A 88 2.91 14.16 13.04
N PHE A 89 2.70 13.23 12.10
CA PHE A 89 1.95 12.00 12.38
C PHE A 89 2.74 11.10 13.33
N LEU A 90 4.04 10.91 13.09
CA LEU A 90 4.89 10.07 13.95
C LEU A 90 4.93 10.55 15.40
N GLU A 91 4.96 11.85 15.65
CA GLU A 91 4.95 12.43 17.01
C GLU A 91 3.71 12.03 17.83
N LYS A 92 2.59 11.75 17.14
CA LYS A 92 1.32 11.35 17.77
C LYS A 92 1.18 9.83 17.96
N THR A 93 2.10 9.05 17.41
CA THR A 93 2.01 7.59 17.43
C THR A 93 2.73 6.98 18.62
N LYS A 94 2.30 5.78 19.03
CA LYS A 94 3.02 4.99 20.03
C LYS A 94 4.09 4.14 19.33
N HIS A 95 5.33 4.36 19.71
CA HIS A 95 6.42 3.51 19.27
C HIS A 95 6.43 2.19 20.04
N GLN A 96 6.48 1.09 19.32
CA GLN A 96 6.55 -0.26 19.91
C GLN A 96 7.72 -1.02 19.29
N ILE A 97 8.60 -1.53 20.13
CA ILE A 97 9.75 -2.35 19.72
C ILE A 97 9.49 -3.78 20.15
N SER A 98 9.63 -4.72 19.21
CA SER A 98 9.65 -6.16 19.51
C SER A 98 11.09 -6.64 19.42
N SER A 99 11.57 -7.31 20.48
CA SER A 99 12.84 -8.03 20.49
C SER A 99 12.58 -9.53 20.42
N LEU A 100 13.39 -10.25 19.65
CA LEU A 100 13.43 -11.71 19.71
C LEU A 100 14.13 -12.08 21.03
N SER A 101 13.44 -12.82 21.90
CA SER A 101 14.00 -13.46 23.08
C SER A 101 14.62 -14.81 22.70
#